data_0285b88d885e199b6d8a81799091491f
#
_entry.id   0285b88d885e199b6d8a81799091491f
#
_cell.length_a   1.000
_cell.length_b   1.000
_cell.length_c   1.000
_cell.angle_alpha   90.00
_cell.angle_beta   90.00
_cell.angle_gamma   90.00
#
_symmetry.space_group_name_H-M   'P 1'
#
loop_
_entity.id
_entity.type
_entity.pdbx_description
1 polymer ?
#
loop_
_entity_poly.entity_id
_entity_poly.type
_entity_poly.pdbx_seq_one_letter_code
_entity_poly.pdbx_strand_id
1 'polypeptide(L)'
;MSSTYCCTNLNSYVSLHPEKEIIKMSDKKKITFDVLIEIPKGSRNKYEYDFVLNKIRFDRMLFSSMMYPGDYGFIPETLALDGDPLDVLVMGTEPTFPMCVMEVKPIGVFHMADEKGPDEKIICVPVSDPIWSQKNDISDLNPHRLKEITHFFEVYKDLEEKKVDVGGWGNRDEAIEIVSQCIERHDKSEHKKNRTFTI
;
A
#
# COMPACT_ATOMS: atom_id res chain seq x y z
N MET A 1 13.58 30.97 40.54
CA MET A 1 13.90 30.91 39.11
C MET A 1 12.83 30.06 38.41
N SER A 2 11.88 30.75 37.82
CA SER A 2 10.69 30.17 37.21
C SER A 2 11.00 29.85 35.74
N SER A 3 10.97 28.58 35.35
CA SER A 3 11.10 28.15 33.95
C SER A 3 9.73 27.94 33.35
N THR A 4 9.29 28.90 32.57
CA THR A 4 8.05 28.87 31.80
C THR A 4 8.30 28.07 30.53
N TYR A 5 7.73 26.86 30.44
CA TYR A 5 7.69 26.11 29.19
C TYR A 5 6.61 26.74 28.30
N CYS A 6 7.06 27.36 27.24
CA CYS A 6 6.23 27.91 26.18
C CYS A 6 5.78 26.73 25.27
N CYS A 7 4.52 26.35 25.33
CA CYS A 7 3.88 25.47 24.34
C CYS A 7 3.68 26.27 23.06
N THR A 8 4.62 26.20 22.14
CA THR A 8 4.42 26.67 20.78
C THR A 8 3.64 25.64 19.98
N ASN A 9 2.55 26.09 19.39
CA ASN A 9 1.66 25.39 18.47
C ASN A 9 2.42 24.63 17.38
N LEU A 10 2.41 23.30 17.43
CA LEU A 10 2.80 22.40 16.33
C LEU A 10 1.60 22.20 15.38
N ASN A 11 1.20 23.26 14.68
CA ASN A 11 0.34 23.20 13.51
C ASN A 11 1.11 23.75 12.30
N SER A 12 2.16 23.04 11.91
CA SER A 12 2.76 23.19 10.60
C SER A 12 2.92 21.78 10.00
N TYR A 13 1.81 21.25 9.46
CA TYR A 13 1.92 20.21 8.45
C TYR A 13 2.65 20.84 7.27
N VAL A 14 3.87 20.39 7.05
CA VAL A 14 4.57 20.65 5.80
C VAL A 14 3.74 19.96 4.72
N SER A 15 3.01 20.76 3.95
CA SER A 15 2.41 20.33 2.69
C SER A 15 3.57 20.01 1.75
N LEU A 16 3.92 18.74 1.64
CA LEU A 16 4.79 18.25 0.57
C LEU A 16 3.98 18.22 -0.71
N HIS A 17 3.81 19.38 -1.34
CA HIS A 17 3.45 19.45 -2.74
C HIS A 17 4.71 19.74 -3.56
N PRO A 18 5.41 18.72 -4.09
CA PRO A 18 6.09 18.90 -5.36
C PRO A 18 5.01 19.07 -6.43
N GLU A 19 5.23 19.94 -7.38
CA GLU A 19 4.38 20.11 -8.56
C GLU A 19 4.09 18.73 -9.15
N LYS A 20 2.79 18.38 -9.28
CA LYS A 20 2.34 17.09 -9.85
C LYS A 20 2.84 17.00 -11.30
N GLU A 21 4.02 16.47 -11.52
CA GLU A 21 4.40 16.00 -12.84
C GLU A 21 3.50 14.80 -13.17
N ILE A 22 2.56 15.05 -14.09
CA ILE A 22 1.83 13.98 -14.77
C ILE A 22 2.87 13.02 -15.33
N ILE A 23 2.87 11.78 -14.85
CA ILE A 23 3.82 10.73 -15.26
C ILE A 23 3.78 10.62 -16.78
N LYS A 24 4.73 11.25 -17.45
CA LYS A 24 4.89 11.11 -18.90
C LYS A 24 5.37 9.69 -19.16
N MET A 25 4.66 8.96 -20.00
CA MET A 25 4.93 7.55 -20.36
C MET A 25 6.37 7.29 -20.88
N SER A 26 7.21 8.32 -21.09
CA SER A 26 8.60 8.20 -21.53
C SER A 26 9.59 7.78 -20.44
N ASP A 27 9.23 7.87 -19.12
CA ASP A 27 10.15 7.61 -18.01
C ASP A 27 9.75 6.42 -17.13
N LYS A 28 9.12 5.40 -17.71
CA LYS A 28 8.71 4.16 -17.02
C LYS A 28 9.82 3.47 -16.21
N LYS A 29 11.08 3.87 -16.40
CA LYS A 29 12.25 3.26 -15.73
C LYS A 29 12.45 3.72 -14.27
N LYS A 30 11.81 4.82 -13.83
CA LYS A 30 12.02 5.44 -12.50
C LYS A 30 10.72 5.75 -11.73
N ILE A 31 9.66 4.96 -11.94
CA ILE A 31 8.43 5.18 -11.19
C ILE A 31 8.63 4.63 -9.79
N THR A 32 8.68 5.53 -8.82
CA THR A 32 8.70 5.24 -7.38
C THR A 32 7.60 6.02 -6.68
N PHE A 33 7.17 5.54 -5.54
CA PHE A 33 6.19 6.22 -4.68
C PHE A 33 6.39 5.81 -3.22
N ASP A 34 5.88 6.62 -2.32
CA ASP A 34 5.89 6.31 -0.90
C ASP A 34 4.73 5.38 -0.54
N VAL A 35 5.00 4.44 0.34
CA VAL A 35 4.02 3.52 0.93
C VAL A 35 4.03 3.68 2.42
N LEU A 36 2.86 3.79 3.04
CA LEU A 36 2.71 3.71 4.49
C LEU A 36 2.49 2.26 4.89
N ILE A 37 3.39 1.71 5.71
CA ILE A 37 3.28 0.34 6.19
C ILE A 37 2.34 0.28 7.40
N GLU A 38 1.38 -0.62 7.35
CA GLU A 38 0.46 -0.92 8.45
C GLU A 38 0.85 -2.19 9.17
N ILE A 39 1.23 -3.23 8.41
CA ILE A 39 1.47 -4.58 8.92
C ILE A 39 2.87 -5.04 8.52
N PRO A 40 3.76 -5.30 9.47
CA PRO A 40 5.09 -5.80 9.16
C PRO A 40 5.04 -7.26 8.68
N LYS A 41 5.96 -7.62 7.79
CA LYS A 41 6.21 -9.00 7.37
C LYS A 41 6.35 -9.93 8.59
N GLY A 42 5.73 -11.10 8.52
CA GLY A 42 5.76 -12.08 9.61
C GLY A 42 4.75 -11.79 10.73
N SER A 43 3.99 -10.70 10.65
CA SER A 43 2.90 -10.43 11.59
C SER A 43 1.73 -11.37 11.33
N ARG A 44 1.11 -11.83 12.40
CA ARG A 44 -0.20 -12.47 12.41
C ARG A 44 -1.31 -11.48 12.77
N ASN A 45 -0.94 -10.34 13.35
CA ASN A 45 -1.88 -9.27 13.66
C ASN A 45 -2.14 -8.43 12.42
N LYS A 46 -3.42 -8.15 12.15
CA LYS A 46 -3.85 -7.14 11.19
C LYS A 46 -3.98 -5.81 11.90
N TYR A 47 -3.43 -4.78 11.28
CA TYR A 47 -3.54 -3.40 11.70
C TYR A 47 -4.09 -2.58 10.53
N GLU A 48 -4.75 -1.48 10.83
CA GLU A 48 -5.30 -0.53 9.87
C GLU A 48 -4.96 0.90 10.30
N TYR A 49 -4.71 1.76 9.34
CA TYR A 49 -4.52 3.17 9.59
C TYR A 49 -5.86 3.87 9.79
N ASP A 50 -6.06 4.42 10.97
CA ASP A 50 -7.25 5.20 11.29
C ASP A 50 -7.02 6.66 10.89
N PHE A 51 -7.62 7.09 9.79
CA PHE A 51 -7.49 8.45 9.24
C PHE A 51 -8.06 9.54 10.16
N VAL A 52 -8.99 9.21 11.04
CA VAL A 52 -9.57 10.16 12.00
C VAL A 52 -8.61 10.38 13.18
N LEU A 53 -8.07 9.30 13.71
CA LEU A 53 -7.14 9.36 14.83
C LEU A 53 -5.69 9.62 14.41
N ASN A 54 -5.37 9.47 13.14
CA ASN A 54 -4.01 9.52 12.60
C ASN A 54 -3.07 8.54 13.34
N LYS A 55 -3.55 7.31 13.52
CA LYS A 55 -2.90 6.25 14.29
C LYS A 55 -3.11 4.89 13.64
N ILE A 56 -2.21 3.95 13.97
CA ILE A 56 -2.45 2.54 13.70
C ILE A 56 -3.41 1.98 14.74
N ARG A 57 -4.45 1.33 14.24
CA ARG A 57 -5.44 0.60 15.04
C ARG A 57 -5.20 -0.90 14.87
N PHE A 58 -5.21 -1.63 15.99
CA PHE A 58 -5.31 -3.08 15.94
C PHE A 58 -6.72 -3.45 15.46
N ASP A 59 -6.81 -4.12 14.31
CA ASP A 59 -8.07 -4.66 13.79
C ASP A 59 -8.34 -6.04 14.44
N ARG A 60 -7.54 -7.04 14.11
CA ARG A 60 -7.65 -8.39 14.66
C ARG A 60 -6.36 -9.18 14.48
N MET A 61 -6.26 -10.31 15.15
CA MET A 61 -5.33 -11.37 14.80
C MET A 61 -5.95 -12.21 13.68
N LEU A 62 -5.17 -12.62 12.68
CA LEU A 62 -5.63 -13.58 11.67
C LEU A 62 -6.09 -14.86 12.37
N PHE A 63 -7.25 -15.37 12.00
CA PHE A 63 -7.82 -16.56 12.65
C PHE A 63 -7.02 -17.83 12.33
N SER A 64 -6.37 -17.87 11.16
CA SER A 64 -5.41 -18.91 10.78
C SER A 64 -4.02 -18.67 11.39
N SER A 65 -3.12 -19.65 11.28
CA SER A 65 -1.71 -19.51 11.68
C SER A 65 -0.85 -18.81 10.62
N MET A 66 -1.45 -18.30 9.56
CA MET A 66 -0.74 -17.59 8.49
C MET A 66 -0.15 -16.27 8.98
N MET A 67 0.92 -15.84 8.33
CA MET A 67 1.62 -14.58 8.58
C MET A 67 1.79 -13.82 7.28
N TYR A 68 1.74 -12.50 7.33
CA TYR A 68 1.93 -11.67 6.14
C TYR A 68 3.30 -11.97 5.49
N PRO A 69 3.33 -12.28 4.17
CA PRO A 69 4.54 -12.71 3.48
C PRO A 69 5.51 -11.57 3.13
N GLY A 70 5.07 -10.33 3.25
CA GLY A 70 5.80 -9.07 3.07
C GLY A 70 5.28 -8.00 4.01
N ASP A 71 5.92 -6.83 4.03
CA ASP A 71 5.35 -5.66 4.67
C ASP A 71 4.10 -5.21 3.90
N TYR A 72 3.00 -4.98 4.59
CA TYR A 72 1.73 -4.65 3.97
C TYR A 72 1.28 -3.25 4.38
N GLY A 73 0.74 -2.51 3.45
CA GLY A 73 0.26 -1.16 3.66
C GLY A 73 -0.41 -0.62 2.41
N PHE A 74 -0.42 0.68 2.23
CA PHE A 74 -1.11 1.32 1.11
C PHE A 74 -0.31 2.50 0.54
N ILE A 75 -0.68 2.91 -0.68
CA ILE A 75 -0.17 4.12 -1.32
C ILE A 75 -1.06 5.30 -0.91
N PRO A 76 -0.53 6.31 -0.19
CA PRO A 76 -1.29 7.52 0.13
C PRO A 76 -1.80 8.24 -1.14
N GLU A 77 -2.88 9.01 -0.99
CA GLU A 77 -3.49 9.76 -2.10
C GLU A 77 -3.90 8.89 -3.31
N THR A 78 -4.31 7.66 -3.06
CA THR A 78 -4.93 6.76 -4.05
C THR A 78 -6.34 6.39 -3.62
N LEU A 79 -7.16 5.94 -4.57
CA LEU A 79 -8.51 5.42 -4.33
C LEU A 79 -8.74 4.18 -5.18
N ALA A 80 -8.81 3.02 -4.55
CA ALA A 80 -9.12 1.75 -5.18
C ALA A 80 -10.64 1.61 -5.47
N LEU A 81 -11.05 0.52 -6.09
CA LEU A 81 -12.45 0.32 -6.50
C LEU A 81 -13.38 0.00 -5.32
N ASP A 82 -12.84 -0.54 -4.25
CA ASP A 82 -13.55 -0.81 -2.98
C ASP A 82 -13.76 0.44 -2.12
N GLY A 83 -13.14 1.58 -2.49
CA GLY A 83 -13.27 2.87 -1.80
C GLY A 83 -12.15 3.15 -0.80
N ASP A 84 -11.22 2.23 -0.60
CA ASP A 84 -10.05 2.37 0.26
C ASP A 84 -8.81 2.81 -0.54
N PRO A 85 -7.72 3.27 0.08
CA PRO A 85 -6.44 3.47 -0.61
C PRO A 85 -5.92 2.17 -1.22
N LEU A 86 -5.13 2.28 -2.29
CA LEU A 86 -4.60 1.12 -3.01
C LEU A 86 -3.57 0.35 -2.18
N ASP A 87 -3.84 -0.92 -1.93
CA ASP A 87 -3.03 -1.83 -1.13
C ASP A 87 -1.71 -2.22 -1.81
N VAL A 88 -0.68 -2.39 -0.99
CA VAL A 88 0.67 -2.79 -1.42
C VAL A 88 1.23 -3.89 -0.54
N LEU A 89 1.87 -4.87 -1.16
CA LEU A 89 2.75 -5.83 -0.50
C LEU A 89 4.20 -5.53 -0.87
N VAL A 90 4.99 -5.10 0.09
CA VAL A 90 6.40 -4.77 -0.11
C VAL A 90 7.28 -5.96 0.24
N MET A 91 8.01 -6.45 -0.76
CA MET A 91 8.94 -7.57 -0.61
C MET A 91 10.29 -7.05 -0.13
N GLY A 92 10.70 -7.49 1.03
CA GLY A 92 11.97 -7.10 1.66
C GLY A 92 12.63 -8.26 2.39
N THR A 93 13.89 -8.10 2.77
CA THR A 93 14.62 -9.10 3.56
C THR A 93 14.14 -9.09 5.00
N GLU A 94 14.19 -7.93 5.65
CA GLU A 94 13.77 -7.73 7.04
C GLU A 94 12.41 -7.03 7.12
N PRO A 95 11.61 -7.28 8.15
CA PRO A 95 10.37 -6.54 8.38
C PRO A 95 10.67 -5.11 8.80
N THR A 96 9.76 -4.19 8.46
CA THR A 96 9.76 -2.84 9.01
C THR A 96 8.84 -2.76 10.26
N PHE A 97 8.22 -1.62 10.49
CA PHE A 97 7.30 -1.39 11.62
C PHE A 97 6.08 -0.58 11.16
N PRO A 98 4.94 -0.68 11.84
CA PRO A 98 3.76 0.11 11.50
C PRO A 98 4.04 1.62 11.53
N MET A 99 3.50 2.37 10.57
CA MET A 99 3.75 3.79 10.31
C MET A 99 5.11 4.11 9.64
N CYS A 100 5.88 3.11 9.26
CA CYS A 100 7.07 3.34 8.43
C CYS A 100 6.64 3.80 7.04
N VAL A 101 7.21 4.91 6.57
CA VAL A 101 7.09 5.34 5.17
C VAL A 101 8.29 4.81 4.41
N MET A 102 8.04 4.15 3.29
CA MET A 102 9.05 3.50 2.49
C MET A 102 8.93 3.90 1.03
N GLU A 103 10.00 4.41 0.44
CA GLU A 103 10.08 4.61 -1.01
C GLU A 103 10.26 3.27 -1.71
N VAL A 104 9.31 2.94 -2.58
CA VAL A 104 9.27 1.65 -3.28
C VAL A 104 9.11 1.83 -4.78
N LYS A 105 9.42 0.79 -5.54
CA LYS A 105 9.06 0.68 -6.95
C LYS A 105 8.17 -0.54 -7.19
N PRO A 106 7.15 -0.45 -8.07
CA PRO A 106 6.30 -1.58 -8.42
C PRO A 106 7.06 -2.58 -9.28
N ILE A 107 6.80 -3.86 -9.06
CA ILE A 107 7.32 -4.96 -9.88
C ILE A 107 6.21 -5.84 -10.46
N GLY A 108 4.97 -5.70 -10.01
CA GLY A 108 3.83 -6.45 -10.51
C GLY A 108 2.58 -6.20 -9.68
N VAL A 109 1.50 -6.89 -10.02
CA VAL A 109 0.22 -6.85 -9.31
C VAL A 109 -0.30 -8.26 -9.08
N PHE A 110 -0.91 -8.46 -7.94
CA PHE A 110 -1.70 -9.64 -7.62
C PHE A 110 -3.18 -9.28 -7.67
N HIS A 111 -3.90 -9.93 -8.60
CA HIS A 111 -5.34 -9.73 -8.75
C HIS A 111 -6.10 -10.62 -7.80
N MET A 112 -6.98 -10.04 -7.06
CA MET A 112 -7.95 -10.73 -6.24
C MET A 112 -9.24 -9.93 -6.13
N ALA A 113 -10.28 -10.56 -5.64
CA ALA A 113 -11.54 -9.94 -5.30
C ALA A 113 -12.08 -10.55 -4.01
N ASP A 114 -12.79 -9.77 -3.23
CA ASP A 114 -13.53 -10.21 -2.07
C ASP A 114 -14.99 -9.74 -2.12
N GLU A 115 -15.70 -9.79 -1.01
CA GLU A 115 -17.11 -9.38 -0.93
C GLU A 115 -17.38 -7.91 -1.30
N LYS A 116 -16.35 -7.06 -1.29
CA LYS A 116 -16.45 -5.64 -1.69
C LYS A 116 -16.17 -5.41 -3.18
N GLY A 117 -15.59 -6.39 -3.87
CA GLY A 117 -15.23 -6.31 -5.29
C GLY A 117 -13.76 -6.53 -5.58
N PRO A 118 -13.24 -6.01 -6.71
CA PRO A 118 -11.81 -6.09 -7.03
C PRO A 118 -10.95 -5.46 -5.94
N ASP A 119 -9.91 -6.18 -5.53
CA ASP A 119 -9.04 -5.85 -4.40
C ASP A 119 -7.59 -6.18 -4.76
N GLU A 120 -7.05 -5.45 -5.76
CA GLU A 120 -5.70 -5.67 -6.27
C GLU A 120 -4.64 -5.30 -5.22
N LYS A 121 -3.54 -6.09 -5.20
CA LYS A 121 -2.37 -5.81 -4.36
C LYS A 121 -1.16 -5.50 -5.25
N ILE A 122 -0.65 -4.29 -5.17
CA ILE A 122 0.57 -3.92 -5.89
C ILE A 122 1.77 -4.57 -5.17
N ILE A 123 2.58 -5.28 -5.93
CA ILE A 123 3.80 -5.90 -5.42
C ILE A 123 4.96 -4.96 -5.67
N CYS A 124 5.63 -4.58 -4.59
CA CYS A 124 6.71 -3.61 -4.64
C CYS A 124 7.99 -4.13 -3.99
N VAL A 125 9.07 -3.45 -4.27
CA VAL A 125 10.37 -3.63 -3.59
C VAL A 125 10.93 -2.28 -3.15
N PRO A 126 11.63 -2.20 -2.00
CA PRO A 126 12.27 -0.96 -1.56
C PRO A 126 13.35 -0.51 -2.53
N VAL A 127 13.39 0.78 -2.82
CA VAL A 127 14.41 1.37 -3.72
C VAL A 127 15.80 1.30 -3.09
N SER A 128 15.87 1.45 -1.77
CA SER A 128 17.13 1.47 -1.00
C SER A 128 17.66 0.09 -0.60
N ASP A 129 16.90 -1.00 -0.82
CA ASP A 129 17.35 -2.34 -0.49
C ASP A 129 18.32 -2.88 -1.56
N PRO A 130 19.60 -3.19 -1.25
CA PRO A 130 20.58 -3.58 -2.25
C PRO A 130 20.30 -4.95 -2.90
N ILE A 131 19.48 -5.79 -2.25
CA ILE A 131 19.11 -7.13 -2.75
C ILE A 131 17.83 -7.03 -3.59
N TRP A 132 16.81 -6.37 -3.06
CA TRP A 132 15.49 -6.32 -3.69
C TRP A 132 15.37 -5.26 -4.76
N SER A 133 16.11 -4.14 -4.66
CA SER A 133 16.10 -3.08 -5.68
C SER A 133 16.56 -3.53 -7.07
N GLN A 134 17.20 -4.70 -7.18
CA GLN A 134 17.57 -5.30 -8.47
C GLN A 134 16.37 -5.92 -9.22
N LYS A 135 15.26 -6.19 -8.53
CA LYS A 135 14.05 -6.75 -9.13
C LYS A 135 13.29 -5.65 -9.86
N ASN A 136 12.90 -5.89 -11.10
CA ASN A 136 12.23 -4.91 -11.96
C ASN A 136 10.87 -5.37 -12.47
N ASP A 137 10.60 -6.66 -12.38
CA ASP A 137 9.32 -7.25 -12.79
C ASP A 137 9.00 -8.44 -11.89
N ILE A 138 7.74 -8.86 -11.87
CA ILE A 138 7.27 -10.00 -11.08
C ILE A 138 7.97 -11.29 -11.47
N SER A 139 8.37 -11.42 -12.73
CA SER A 139 9.14 -12.56 -13.27
C SER A 139 10.54 -12.68 -12.68
N ASP A 140 11.07 -11.64 -12.05
CA ASP A 140 12.36 -11.68 -11.32
C ASP A 140 12.25 -12.37 -9.97
N LEU A 141 11.05 -12.63 -9.50
CA LEU A 141 10.83 -13.34 -8.23
C LEU A 141 10.93 -14.86 -8.43
N ASN A 142 11.39 -15.52 -7.37
CA ASN A 142 11.34 -16.97 -7.36
C ASN A 142 9.89 -17.44 -7.48
N PRO A 143 9.57 -18.38 -8.41
CA PRO A 143 8.21 -18.88 -8.59
C PRO A 143 7.57 -19.46 -7.32
N HIS A 144 8.37 -19.98 -6.39
CA HIS A 144 7.85 -20.46 -5.13
C HIS A 144 7.34 -19.32 -4.24
N ARG A 145 8.00 -18.14 -4.30
CA ARG A 145 7.53 -16.95 -3.57
C ARG A 145 6.15 -16.50 -4.05
N LEU A 146 5.89 -16.57 -5.36
CA LEU A 146 4.57 -16.27 -5.91
C LEU A 146 3.50 -17.23 -5.38
N LYS A 147 3.83 -18.52 -5.28
CA LYS A 147 2.92 -19.53 -4.71
C LYS A 147 2.65 -19.28 -3.22
N GLU A 148 3.64 -18.87 -2.44
CA GLU A 148 3.45 -18.54 -1.02
C GLU A 148 2.51 -17.33 -0.85
N ILE A 149 2.68 -16.29 -1.68
CA ILE A 149 1.83 -15.10 -1.63
C ILE A 149 0.40 -15.46 -2.07
N THR A 150 0.25 -16.19 -3.18
CA THR A 150 -1.06 -16.67 -3.65
C THR A 150 -1.76 -17.46 -2.55
N HIS A 151 -1.08 -18.45 -1.98
CA HIS A 151 -1.65 -19.29 -0.92
C HIS A 151 -2.04 -18.49 0.33
N PHE A 152 -1.23 -17.49 0.71
CA PHE A 152 -1.58 -16.61 1.82
C PHE A 152 -2.93 -15.93 1.56
N PHE A 153 -3.09 -15.27 0.41
CA PHE A 153 -4.33 -14.54 0.11
C PHE A 153 -5.52 -15.47 -0.14
N GLU A 154 -5.30 -16.69 -0.64
CA GLU A 154 -6.37 -17.68 -0.80
C GLU A 154 -6.98 -18.10 0.53
N VAL A 155 -6.17 -18.25 1.60
CA VAL A 155 -6.62 -18.92 2.83
C VAL A 155 -6.64 -18.02 4.08
N TYR A 156 -6.11 -16.80 4.03
CA TYR A 156 -5.96 -15.98 5.24
C TYR A 156 -7.29 -15.58 5.90
N LYS A 157 -8.40 -15.58 5.13
CA LYS A 157 -9.76 -15.31 5.60
C LYS A 157 -10.64 -16.56 5.73
N ASP A 158 -10.15 -17.78 5.43
CA ASP A 158 -10.96 -19.00 5.43
C ASP A 158 -11.64 -19.25 6.78
N LEU A 159 -10.92 -19.13 7.88
CA LEU A 159 -11.47 -19.30 9.22
C LEU A 159 -12.35 -18.13 9.69
N GLU A 160 -12.41 -17.06 8.91
CA GLU A 160 -13.37 -15.95 9.07
C GLU A 160 -14.65 -16.18 8.24
N GLU A 161 -14.77 -17.33 7.57
CA GLU A 161 -15.88 -17.71 6.67
C GLU A 161 -16.10 -16.71 5.52
N LYS A 162 -15.03 -16.00 5.11
CA LYS A 162 -15.02 -15.04 4.00
C LYS A 162 -14.36 -15.65 2.79
N LYS A 163 -14.98 -15.44 1.63
CA LYS A 163 -14.45 -15.91 0.36
C LYS A 163 -13.54 -14.87 -0.26
N VAL A 164 -12.48 -15.37 -0.88
CA VAL A 164 -11.57 -14.62 -1.72
C VAL A 164 -11.45 -15.31 -3.06
N ASP A 165 -11.62 -14.56 -4.14
CA ASP A 165 -11.38 -15.05 -5.49
C ASP A 165 -10.00 -14.54 -5.95
N VAL A 166 -9.14 -15.45 -6.41
CA VAL A 166 -7.78 -15.14 -6.87
C VAL A 166 -7.75 -15.07 -8.39
N GLY A 167 -7.39 -13.90 -8.93
CA GLY A 167 -7.34 -13.63 -10.38
C GLY A 167 -5.96 -13.86 -11.03
N GLY A 168 -4.90 -14.08 -10.22
CA GLY A 168 -3.56 -14.35 -10.72
C GLY A 168 -2.62 -13.14 -10.67
N TRP A 169 -1.64 -13.10 -11.56
CA TRP A 169 -0.52 -12.16 -11.54
C TRP A 169 -0.45 -11.30 -12.79
N GLY A 170 -0.27 -10.00 -12.62
CA GLY A 170 0.05 -9.05 -13.66
C GLY A 170 1.50 -8.55 -13.54
N ASN A 171 2.04 -8.03 -14.62
CA ASN A 171 3.41 -7.53 -14.70
C ASN A 171 3.56 -6.10 -14.13
N ARG A 172 4.77 -5.58 -14.16
CA ARG A 172 5.08 -4.22 -13.70
C ARG A 172 4.29 -3.13 -14.44
N ASP A 173 4.14 -3.24 -15.76
CA ASP A 173 3.45 -2.20 -16.55
C ASP A 173 1.97 -2.11 -16.16
N GLU A 174 1.34 -3.24 -15.91
CA GLU A 174 -0.03 -3.31 -15.41
C GLU A 174 -0.18 -2.73 -14.01
N ALA A 175 0.77 -3.02 -13.10
CA ALA A 175 0.80 -2.42 -11.77
C ALA A 175 0.88 -0.89 -11.84
N ILE A 176 1.72 -0.33 -12.71
CA ILE A 176 1.86 1.12 -12.93
C ILE A 176 0.55 1.73 -13.43
N GLU A 177 -0.12 1.06 -14.35
CA GLU A 177 -1.40 1.53 -14.89
C GLU A 177 -2.48 1.58 -13.78
N ILE A 178 -2.58 0.55 -12.95
CA ILE A 178 -3.52 0.51 -11.82
C ILE A 178 -3.22 1.64 -10.82
N VAL A 179 -1.95 1.84 -10.44
CA VAL A 179 -1.55 2.94 -9.55
C VAL A 179 -1.97 4.29 -10.15
N SER A 180 -1.72 4.52 -11.44
CA SER A 180 -2.07 5.76 -12.14
C SER A 180 -3.59 6.00 -12.11
N GLN A 181 -4.38 4.96 -12.36
CA GLN A 181 -5.85 5.04 -12.32
C GLN A 181 -6.39 5.34 -10.91
N CYS A 182 -5.74 4.79 -9.87
CA CYS A 182 -6.13 5.02 -8.47
C CYS A 182 -5.79 6.46 -8.03
N ILE A 183 -4.65 7.03 -8.46
CA ILE A 183 -4.30 8.43 -8.23
C ILE A 183 -5.32 9.35 -8.91
N GLU A 184 -5.62 9.12 -10.21
CA GLU A 184 -6.62 9.92 -10.92
C GLU A 184 -8.01 9.86 -10.27
N ARG A 185 -8.40 8.71 -9.76
CA ARG A 185 -9.69 8.50 -9.09
C ARG A 185 -9.75 9.28 -7.78
N HIS A 186 -8.67 9.24 -7.01
CA HIS A 186 -8.52 10.03 -5.78
C HIS A 186 -8.63 11.53 -6.08
N ASP A 187 -7.86 12.05 -7.03
CA ASP A 187 -7.88 13.47 -7.41
C ASP A 187 -9.27 13.95 -7.84
N LYS A 188 -9.97 13.15 -8.66
CA LYS A 188 -11.35 13.46 -9.07
C LYS A 188 -12.32 13.48 -7.89
N SER A 189 -12.13 12.63 -6.87
CA SER A 189 -12.97 12.59 -5.68
C SER A 189 -12.77 13.83 -4.80
N GLU A 190 -11.53 14.24 -4.58
CA GLU A 190 -11.19 15.44 -3.79
C GLU A 190 -11.67 16.73 -4.47
N HIS A 191 -11.55 16.85 -5.79
CA HIS A 191 -12.09 17.98 -6.52
C HIS A 191 -13.62 18.08 -6.42
N LYS A 192 -14.35 16.96 -6.31
CA LYS A 192 -15.80 16.99 -6.07
C LYS A 192 -16.14 17.48 -4.66
N LYS A 193 -15.44 17.02 -3.62
CA LYS A 193 -15.64 17.48 -2.24
C LYS A 193 -15.43 18.98 -2.12
N ASN A 194 -14.35 19.52 -2.70
CA ASN A 194 -14.03 20.95 -2.65
C ASN A 194 -15.05 21.84 -3.39
N ARG A 195 -15.74 21.33 -4.42
CA ARG A 195 -16.81 22.07 -5.13
C ARG A 195 -18.12 22.10 -4.35
N THR A 196 -18.37 21.17 -3.45
CA THR A 196 -19.62 21.10 -2.66
C THR A 196 -19.61 22.03 -1.46
N PHE A 197 -18.46 22.60 -1.08
CA PHE A 197 -18.32 23.55 0.04
C PHE A 197 -18.26 25.01 -0.39
N THR A 198 -18.55 25.34 -1.65
CA THR A 198 -18.63 26.73 -2.15
C THR A 198 -20.08 27.09 -2.45
N ILE A 199 -20.91 27.20 -1.42
CA ILE A 199 -22.21 27.92 -1.44
C ILE A 199 -22.29 28.77 -0.16
#